data_41735cc708ee1214947718796fa3ada7
#
_entry.id   41735cc708ee1214947718796fa3ada7
#
_cell.length_a   1.000
_cell.length_b   1.000
_cell.length_c   1.000
_cell.angle_alpha   90.00
_cell.angle_beta   90.00
_cell.angle_gamma   90.00
#
_symmetry.space_group_name_H-M   'P 1'
#
loop_
_entity.id
_entity.type
_entity.pdbx_description
1 polymer ?
#
loop_
_entity_poly.entity_id
_entity_poly.type
_entity_poly.pdbx_seq_one_letter_code
_entity_poly.pdbx_strand_id
1 'polypeptide(L)'
;MRSIDFKYMNLKKAYCRLLEVSKLYDGNDDIIRDSLIQRFEFTYELTHKTLRKFMKYLGVTLENSFPRTIYKKAYVNNLISNDKVWISLLEDRNSKSHIHNENFADEIANRIVQEYVDAIGELVNNLEKLL
;
A
#
# COMPACT_ATOMS: atom_id res chain seq x y z
N MET A 1 -13.86 12.50 16.93
CA MET A 1 -12.75 11.89 16.20
C MET A 1 -12.53 12.65 14.89
N ARG A 2 -11.28 12.97 14.58
CA ARG A 2 -10.92 13.76 13.41
C ARG A 2 -11.03 12.93 12.14
N SER A 3 -11.20 13.59 10.97
CA SER A 3 -11.21 12.92 9.67
C SER A 3 -9.95 12.09 9.44
N ILE A 4 -8.78 12.59 9.86
CA ILE A 4 -7.51 11.89 9.73
C ILE A 4 -7.49 10.58 10.53
N ASP A 5 -8.14 10.56 11.70
CA ASP A 5 -8.23 9.33 12.51
C ASP A 5 -9.02 8.25 11.79
N PHE A 6 -10.13 8.61 11.16
CA PHE A 6 -10.94 7.65 10.39
C PHE A 6 -10.17 7.11 9.18
N LYS A 7 -9.45 7.97 8.48
CA LYS A 7 -8.63 7.56 7.34
C LYS A 7 -7.57 6.56 7.79
N TYR A 8 -6.88 6.86 8.88
CA TYR A 8 -5.88 5.96 9.44
C TYR A 8 -6.48 4.61 9.85
N MET A 9 -7.60 4.64 10.57
CA MET A 9 -8.24 3.41 11.04
C MET A 9 -8.66 2.51 9.88
N ASN A 10 -9.21 3.09 8.82
CA ASN A 10 -9.61 2.32 7.64
C ASN A 10 -8.41 1.71 6.93
N LEU A 11 -7.30 2.45 6.83
CA LEU A 11 -6.07 1.91 6.25
C LEU A 11 -5.51 0.78 7.11
N LYS A 12 -5.44 0.97 8.41
CA LYS A 12 -4.94 -0.05 9.33
C LYS A 12 -5.75 -1.34 9.22
N LYS A 13 -7.07 -1.22 9.17
CA LYS A 13 -7.96 -2.37 9.02
C LYS A 13 -7.70 -3.12 7.71
N ALA A 14 -7.57 -2.40 6.61
CA ALA A 14 -7.26 -3.00 5.31
C ALA A 14 -5.88 -3.66 5.33
N TYR A 15 -4.89 -3.03 5.94
CA TYR A 15 -3.56 -3.60 6.09
C TYR A 15 -3.59 -4.90 6.88
N CYS A 16 -4.32 -4.95 7.99
CA CYS A 16 -4.43 -6.17 8.79
C CYS A 16 -5.04 -7.32 8.00
N ARG A 17 -6.04 -7.04 7.16
CA ARG A 17 -6.64 -8.04 6.30
C ARG A 17 -5.69 -8.52 5.20
N LEU A 18 -4.90 -7.60 4.65
CA LEU A 18 -3.86 -7.96 3.68
C LEU A 18 -2.79 -8.83 4.33
N LEU A 19 -2.34 -8.45 5.52
CA LEU A 19 -1.35 -9.21 6.27
C LEU A 19 -1.85 -10.63 6.55
N GLU A 20 -3.12 -10.77 6.94
CA GLU A 20 -3.74 -12.07 7.21
C GLU A 20 -3.66 -12.99 6.00
N VAL A 21 -4.08 -12.53 4.83
CA VAL A 21 -4.06 -13.37 3.63
C VAL A 21 -2.62 -13.62 3.14
N SER A 22 -1.71 -12.67 3.38
CA SER A 22 -0.30 -12.86 2.99
C SER A 22 0.36 -14.01 3.73
N LYS A 23 -0.08 -14.28 4.96
CA LYS A 23 0.42 -15.40 5.75
C LYS A 23 -0.12 -16.76 5.29
N LEU A 24 -1.22 -16.76 4.56
CA LEU A 24 -1.83 -17.97 4.04
C LEU A 24 -1.28 -18.39 2.68
N TYR A 25 -0.68 -17.47 1.95
CA TYR A 25 -0.22 -17.74 0.60
C TYR A 25 1.13 -18.44 0.63
N ASP A 26 1.17 -19.65 0.07
CA ASP A 26 2.37 -20.49 0.01
C ASP A 26 2.98 -20.56 -1.40
N GLY A 27 2.40 -19.86 -2.36
CA GLY A 27 2.86 -19.84 -3.74
C GLY A 27 2.10 -20.78 -4.68
N ASN A 28 1.14 -21.56 -4.18
CA ASN A 28 0.52 -22.62 -4.97
C ASN A 28 -1.01 -22.56 -5.06
N ASP A 29 -1.67 -21.69 -4.31
CA ASP A 29 -3.13 -21.64 -4.29
C ASP A 29 -3.65 -20.41 -5.02
N ASP A 30 -4.32 -20.61 -6.14
CA ASP A 30 -4.85 -19.55 -6.99
C ASP A 30 -5.90 -18.70 -6.27
N ILE A 31 -6.71 -19.34 -5.43
CA ILE A 31 -7.80 -18.65 -4.72
C ILE A 31 -7.19 -17.68 -3.71
N ILE A 32 -6.19 -18.14 -2.96
CA ILE A 32 -5.49 -17.30 -1.98
C ILE A 32 -4.70 -16.22 -2.71
N ARG A 33 -4.03 -16.55 -3.82
CA ARG A 33 -3.32 -15.57 -4.64
C ARG A 33 -4.24 -14.44 -5.09
N ASP A 34 -5.40 -14.78 -5.63
CA ASP A 34 -6.34 -13.78 -6.16
C ASP A 34 -6.92 -12.92 -5.04
N SER A 35 -7.20 -13.53 -3.88
CA SER A 35 -7.61 -12.77 -2.69
C SER A 35 -6.52 -11.82 -2.22
N LEU A 36 -5.27 -12.27 -2.22
CA LEU A 36 -4.11 -11.46 -1.85
C LEU A 36 -3.98 -10.23 -2.75
N ILE A 37 -4.07 -10.41 -4.06
CA ILE A 37 -3.97 -9.31 -5.02
C ILE A 37 -5.14 -8.34 -4.84
N GLN A 38 -6.35 -8.84 -4.66
CA GLN A 38 -7.53 -7.99 -4.47
C GLN A 38 -7.42 -7.15 -3.19
N ARG A 39 -6.99 -7.75 -2.09
CA ARG A 39 -6.80 -7.03 -0.83
C ARG A 39 -5.65 -6.02 -0.94
N PHE A 40 -4.61 -6.35 -1.69
CA PHE A 40 -3.53 -5.42 -1.98
C PHE A 40 -4.04 -4.19 -2.73
N GLU A 41 -4.83 -4.37 -3.79
CA GLU A 41 -5.38 -3.25 -4.56
C GLU A 41 -6.28 -2.35 -3.71
N PHE A 42 -7.12 -2.94 -2.88
CA PHE A 42 -7.98 -2.20 -1.97
C PHE A 42 -7.14 -1.41 -0.95
N THR A 43 -6.12 -2.04 -0.37
CA THR A 43 -5.23 -1.38 0.60
C THR A 43 -4.47 -0.24 -0.06
N TYR A 44 -4.03 -0.43 -1.30
CA TYR A 44 -3.35 0.62 -2.07
C TYR A 44 -4.23 1.86 -2.20
N GLU A 45 -5.50 1.70 -2.56
CA GLU A 45 -6.41 2.83 -2.72
C GLU A 45 -6.58 3.61 -1.41
N LEU A 46 -6.72 2.90 -0.30
CA LEU A 46 -6.80 3.55 1.02
C LEU A 46 -5.48 4.22 1.40
N THR A 47 -4.35 3.60 1.07
CA THR A 47 -3.03 4.18 1.30
C THR A 47 -2.89 5.53 0.60
N HIS A 48 -3.26 5.60 -0.67
CA HIS A 48 -3.18 6.84 -1.44
C HIS A 48 -4.04 7.95 -0.82
N LYS A 49 -5.29 7.63 -0.50
CA LYS A 49 -6.21 8.59 0.12
C LYS A 49 -5.71 9.06 1.49
N THR A 50 -5.20 8.13 2.27
CA THR A 50 -4.71 8.43 3.62
C THR A 50 -3.45 9.30 3.57
N LEU A 51 -2.51 8.99 2.68
CA LEU A 51 -1.30 9.81 2.50
C LEU A 51 -1.65 11.24 2.10
N ARG A 52 -2.58 11.42 1.17
CA ARG A 52 -3.02 12.76 0.79
C ARG A 52 -3.54 13.54 2.00
N LYS A 53 -4.35 12.88 2.84
CA LYS A 53 -4.92 13.49 4.02
C LYS A 53 -3.84 13.85 5.04
N PHE A 54 -2.86 12.97 5.26
CA PHE A 54 -1.75 13.24 6.17
C PHE A 54 -0.85 14.36 5.67
N MET A 55 -0.61 14.45 4.36
CA MET A 55 0.16 15.56 3.79
C MET A 55 -0.49 16.89 4.12
N LYS A 56 -1.80 16.98 3.93
CA LYS A 56 -2.56 18.17 4.28
C LYS A 56 -2.48 18.48 5.79
N TYR A 57 -2.64 17.45 6.62
CA TYR A 57 -2.55 17.56 8.07
C TYR A 57 -1.19 18.07 8.51
N LEU A 58 -0.12 17.63 7.89
CA LEU A 58 1.25 18.04 8.21
C LEU A 58 1.65 19.38 7.59
N GLY A 59 0.77 19.99 6.79
CA GLY A 59 1.08 21.24 6.11
C GLY A 59 2.05 21.08 4.95
N VAL A 60 2.17 19.87 4.40
CA VAL A 60 3.05 19.61 3.24
C VAL A 60 2.34 20.03 1.97
N THR A 61 2.97 20.89 1.19
CA THR A 61 2.44 21.34 -0.10
C THR A 61 2.74 20.29 -1.18
N LEU A 62 1.70 19.89 -1.90
CA LEU A 62 1.82 18.99 -3.05
C LEU A 62 1.61 19.76 -4.35
N GLU A 63 2.52 19.62 -5.31
CA GLU A 63 2.38 20.24 -6.66
C GLU A 63 1.18 19.62 -7.40
N ASN A 64 0.91 18.34 -7.13
CA ASN A 64 -0.21 17.59 -7.67
C ASN A 64 -0.49 16.41 -6.72
N SER A 65 -1.53 15.62 -7.01
CA SER A 65 -1.88 14.46 -6.21
C SER A 65 -1.51 13.13 -6.87
N PHE A 66 -0.57 13.14 -7.81
CA PHE A 66 -0.08 11.92 -8.45
C PHE A 66 0.67 11.05 -7.43
N PRO A 67 0.52 9.73 -7.50
CA PRO A 67 1.18 8.83 -6.53
C PRO A 67 2.69 9.04 -6.41
N ARG A 68 3.39 9.25 -7.52
CA ARG A 68 4.85 9.45 -7.48
C ARG A 68 5.23 10.70 -6.70
N THR A 69 4.48 11.78 -6.87
CA THR A 69 4.70 13.02 -6.11
C THR A 69 4.47 12.78 -4.62
N ILE A 70 3.41 12.09 -4.28
CA ILE A 70 3.06 11.79 -2.89
C ILE A 70 4.14 10.90 -2.24
N TYR A 71 4.62 9.87 -2.94
CA TYR A 71 5.67 8.99 -2.40
C TYR A 71 6.98 9.73 -2.17
N LYS A 72 7.33 10.62 -3.09
CA LYS A 72 8.53 11.45 -2.92
C LYS A 72 8.44 12.32 -1.67
N LYS A 73 7.30 12.95 -1.45
CA LYS A 73 7.07 13.76 -0.24
C LYS A 73 7.02 12.89 1.02
N ALA A 74 6.42 11.71 0.94
CA ALA A 74 6.41 10.77 2.05
C ALA A 74 7.82 10.34 2.44
N TYR A 75 8.67 10.10 1.45
CA TYR A 75 10.08 9.76 1.69
C TYR A 75 10.82 10.91 2.38
N VAL A 76 10.68 12.13 1.86
CA VAL A 76 11.32 13.32 2.44
C VAL A 76 10.86 13.57 3.88
N ASN A 77 9.61 13.26 4.18
CA ASN A 77 9.04 13.45 5.52
C ASN A 77 9.18 12.22 6.43
N ASN A 78 9.99 11.25 6.03
CA ASN A 78 10.30 10.05 6.82
C ASN A 78 9.10 9.15 7.12
N LEU A 79 8.08 9.18 6.28
CA LEU A 79 6.93 8.29 6.41
C LEU A 79 7.19 6.93 5.78
N ILE A 80 8.04 6.90 4.76
CA ILE A 80 8.51 5.68 4.10
C ILE A 80 10.02 5.72 3.99
N SER A 81 10.68 4.57 4.03
CA SER A 81 12.14 4.49 4.01
C SER A 81 12.71 4.08 2.66
N ASN A 82 11.89 3.50 1.77
CA ASN A 82 12.36 2.99 0.48
C ASN A 82 11.38 3.36 -0.62
N ASP A 83 11.63 4.49 -1.27
CA ASP A 83 10.77 5.00 -2.34
C ASP A 83 10.73 4.07 -3.56
N LYS A 84 11.79 3.29 -3.80
CA LYS A 84 11.85 2.36 -4.93
C LYS A 84 10.82 1.24 -4.79
N VAL A 85 10.62 0.73 -3.57
CA VAL A 85 9.59 -0.27 -3.31
C VAL A 85 8.21 0.30 -3.60
N TRP A 86 7.98 1.55 -3.23
CA TRP A 86 6.69 2.21 -3.48
C TRP A 86 6.43 2.46 -4.97
N ILE A 87 7.47 2.75 -5.75
CA ILE A 87 7.35 2.85 -7.20
C ILE A 87 7.03 1.48 -7.80
N SER A 88 7.69 0.42 -7.36
CA SER A 88 7.40 -0.95 -7.78
C SER A 88 5.95 -1.34 -7.46
N LEU A 89 5.51 -1.00 -6.26
CA LEU A 89 4.14 -1.24 -5.79
C LEU A 89 3.13 -0.53 -6.70
N LEU A 90 3.40 0.72 -7.07
CA LEU A 90 2.57 1.48 -7.99
C LEU A 90 2.51 0.84 -9.37
N GLU A 91 3.65 0.42 -9.91
CA GLU A 91 3.72 -0.23 -11.21
C GLU A 91 2.91 -1.52 -11.23
N ASP A 92 3.03 -2.33 -10.20
CA ASP A 92 2.26 -3.58 -10.08
C ASP A 92 0.77 -3.30 -9.93
N ARG A 93 0.40 -2.28 -9.15
CA ARG A 93 -1.00 -1.88 -9.02
C ARG A 93 -1.61 -1.44 -10.35
N ASN A 94 -0.82 -0.74 -11.17
CA ASN A 94 -1.27 -0.23 -12.47
C ASN A 94 -1.27 -1.29 -13.57
N SER A 95 -0.63 -2.42 -13.35
CA SER A 95 -0.54 -3.50 -14.35
C SER A 95 -1.82 -4.30 -14.36
N LYS A 96 -2.71 -4.01 -15.30
CA LYS A 96 -4.02 -4.67 -15.40
C LYS A 96 -3.95 -6.03 -16.08
N SER A 97 -2.83 -6.38 -16.69
CA SER A 97 -2.66 -7.64 -17.39
C SER A 97 -2.49 -8.83 -16.44
N HIS A 98 -2.20 -8.59 -15.17
CA HIS A 98 -2.00 -9.67 -14.20
C HIS A 98 -3.24 -10.53 -13.97
N ILE A 99 -4.43 -9.98 -14.21
CA ILE A 99 -5.69 -10.71 -14.06
C ILE A 99 -5.79 -11.87 -15.07
N HIS A 100 -5.17 -11.71 -16.25
CA HIS A 100 -5.27 -12.64 -17.37
C HIS A 100 -3.99 -13.43 -17.62
N ASN A 101 -2.94 -13.24 -16.83
CA ASN A 101 -1.66 -13.90 -16.96
C ASN A 101 -1.24 -14.48 -15.62
N GLU A 102 -1.34 -15.80 -15.48
CA GLU A 102 -1.07 -16.45 -14.19
C GLU A 102 0.37 -16.31 -13.73
N ASN A 103 1.34 -16.36 -14.65
CA ASN A 103 2.74 -16.16 -14.27
C ASN A 103 2.97 -14.75 -13.74
N PHE A 104 2.36 -13.76 -14.34
CA PHE A 104 2.46 -12.38 -13.91
C PHE A 104 1.77 -12.19 -12.55
N ALA A 105 0.61 -12.82 -12.36
CA ALA A 105 -0.10 -12.80 -11.09
C ALA A 105 0.73 -13.42 -9.97
N ASP A 106 1.41 -14.52 -10.23
CA ASP A 106 2.28 -15.17 -9.26
C ASP A 106 3.46 -14.26 -8.87
N GLU A 107 4.07 -13.59 -9.85
CA GLU A 107 5.16 -12.65 -9.60
C GLU A 107 4.71 -11.49 -8.71
N ILE A 108 3.55 -10.91 -9.01
CA ILE A 108 3.00 -9.81 -8.21
C ILE A 108 2.70 -10.31 -6.79
N ALA A 109 2.06 -11.47 -6.66
CA ALA A 109 1.75 -12.04 -5.35
C ALA A 109 3.00 -12.26 -4.52
N ASN A 110 4.08 -12.74 -5.11
CA ASN A 110 5.35 -12.92 -4.42
C ASN A 110 5.94 -11.59 -3.95
N ARG A 111 5.87 -10.55 -4.78
CA ARG A 111 6.36 -9.23 -4.37
C ARG A 111 5.50 -8.63 -3.24
N ILE A 112 4.18 -8.85 -3.28
CA ILE A 112 3.31 -8.40 -2.19
C ILE A 112 3.76 -9.01 -0.87
N VAL A 113 3.96 -10.32 -0.84
CA VAL A 113 4.36 -11.03 0.39
C VAL A 113 5.76 -10.62 0.85
N GLN A 114 6.72 -10.50 -0.07
CA GLN A 114 8.12 -10.30 0.26
C GLN A 114 8.49 -8.83 0.51
N GLU A 115 7.78 -7.89 -0.13
CA GLU A 115 8.17 -6.48 -0.10
C GLU A 115 7.06 -5.53 0.31
N TYR A 116 5.86 -5.67 -0.28
CA TYR A 116 4.82 -4.63 -0.16
C TYR A 116 4.12 -4.64 1.19
N VAL A 117 3.90 -5.81 1.75
CA VAL A 117 3.27 -5.92 3.09
C VAL A 117 4.13 -5.21 4.14
N ASP A 118 5.43 -5.42 4.09
CA ASP A 118 6.35 -4.77 5.03
C ASP A 118 6.40 -3.26 4.82
N ALA A 119 6.43 -2.81 3.55
CA ALA A 119 6.45 -1.38 3.24
C ALA A 119 5.19 -0.68 3.73
N ILE A 120 4.03 -1.28 3.52
CA ILE A 120 2.75 -0.72 3.98
C ILE A 120 2.70 -0.74 5.51
N GLY A 121 3.20 -1.81 6.14
CA GLY A 121 3.27 -1.90 7.60
C GLY A 121 4.14 -0.81 8.21
N GLU A 122 5.27 -0.50 7.60
CA GLU A 122 6.12 0.61 8.02
C GLU A 122 5.37 1.93 7.96
N LEU A 123 4.67 2.18 6.85
CA LEU A 123 3.88 3.40 6.70
C LEU A 123 2.80 3.48 7.77
N VAL A 124 2.04 2.40 7.99
CA VAL A 124 0.98 2.38 9.01
C VAL A 124 1.54 2.74 10.38
N ASN A 125 2.68 2.17 10.75
CA ASN A 125 3.32 2.46 12.03
C ASN A 125 3.78 3.92 12.12
N ASN A 126 4.35 4.45 11.05
CA ASN A 126 4.81 5.84 11.03
C ASN A 126 3.65 6.83 11.10
N LEU A 127 2.55 6.54 10.44
CA LEU A 127 1.36 7.39 10.51
C LEU A 127 0.74 7.40 11.91
N GLU A 128 0.73 6.24 12.58
CA GLU A 128 0.20 6.16 13.95
C GLU A 128 0.93 7.11 14.89
N LYS A 129 2.24 7.23 14.75
CA LYS A 129 3.06 8.12 15.59
C LYS A 129 2.72 9.60 15.44
N LEU A 130 2.06 9.97 14.34
CA LEU A 130 1.67 11.36 14.07
C LEU A 130 0.30 11.70 14.63
N LEU A 131 -0.44 10.75 15.10
CA LEU A 131 -1.75 10.96 15.72
C LEU A 131 -1.61 11.16 17.22
#